data_fe8a87f25b80e79a90c05825a77649f8
#
_entry.id   fe8a87f25b80e79a90c05825a77649f8
#
_cell.length_a   1.000
_cell.length_b   1.000
_cell.length_c   1.000
_cell.angle_alpha   90.00
_cell.angle_beta   90.00
_cell.angle_gamma   90.00
#
_symmetry.space_group_name_H-M   'P 1'
#
loop_
_entity.id
_entity.type
_entity.pdbx_description
1 polymer ?
#
loop_
_entity_poly.entity_id
_entity_poly.type
_entity_poly.pdbx_seq_one_letter_code
_entity_poly.pdbx_strand_id
1 'polypeptide(L)'
;SVLADLNTLYDDNPMDIDANILIHFSTNAKGTIRSSQIATGEENNLRINVYGEKGALKWEQENPNYLYHLTDDAPMRVLKSGHSYNDELSLDGTKLPPGHPEGIFDSMGNIYKGVARAIRKESFQTAEFPSIEDGVRGMDFIEKTIESNSKGNIWVELNN
;
A
#
# COMPACT_ATOMS: atom_id res chain seq x y z
N SER A 1 -16.18 3.93 -4.06
CA SER A 1 -16.06 4.97 -5.10
C SER A 1 -14.77 5.77 -4.96
N VAL A 2 -14.38 6.42 -6.05
CA VAL A 2 -13.18 7.27 -6.11
C VAL A 2 -13.54 8.65 -6.69
N LEU A 3 -12.80 9.68 -6.26
CA LEU A 3 -12.78 11.01 -6.86
C LEU A 3 -11.29 11.38 -7.03
N ALA A 4 -10.91 11.80 -8.22
CA ALA A 4 -9.51 12.06 -8.54
C ALA A 4 -9.30 13.42 -9.20
N ASP A 5 -8.15 14.03 -8.88
CA ASP A 5 -7.56 15.17 -9.54
C ASP A 5 -6.18 14.76 -10.06
N LEU A 6 -6.07 14.62 -11.39
CA LEU A 6 -4.86 14.18 -12.08
C LEU A 6 -4.29 15.33 -12.89
N ASN A 7 -2.98 15.55 -12.79
CA ASN A 7 -2.31 16.63 -13.47
C ASN A 7 -1.09 16.14 -14.26
N THR A 8 -0.92 16.66 -15.47
CA THR A 8 0.28 16.47 -16.30
C THR A 8 1.36 17.49 -15.97
N LEU A 9 0.96 18.74 -15.66
CA LEU A 9 1.80 19.91 -15.37
C LEU A 9 2.77 20.34 -16.50
N TYR A 10 2.85 19.56 -17.57
CA TYR A 10 3.65 19.85 -18.77
C TYR A 10 2.78 19.65 -20.02
N ASP A 11 2.75 20.63 -20.90
CA ASP A 11 1.86 20.66 -22.08
C ASP A 11 2.12 19.53 -23.07
N ASP A 12 3.33 19.02 -23.11
CA ASP A 12 3.80 17.98 -24.04
C ASP A 12 3.82 16.57 -23.43
N ASN A 13 3.42 16.42 -22.17
CA ASN A 13 3.36 15.11 -21.50
C ASN A 13 1.95 14.52 -21.57
N PRO A 14 1.74 13.37 -22.24
CA PRO A 14 0.43 12.74 -22.31
C PRO A 14 0.02 11.97 -21.04
N MET A 15 0.95 11.82 -20.07
CA MET A 15 0.74 11.06 -18.85
C MET A 15 0.56 11.99 -17.67
N ASP A 16 -0.34 11.65 -16.75
CA ASP A 16 -0.42 12.27 -15.44
C ASP A 16 0.85 11.97 -14.63
N ILE A 17 1.36 12.97 -13.94
CA ILE A 17 2.57 12.92 -13.11
C ILE A 17 2.33 13.36 -11.66
N ASP A 18 1.12 13.84 -11.37
CA ASP A 18 0.65 14.16 -10.03
C ASP A 18 -0.81 13.74 -9.89
N ALA A 19 -1.14 13.02 -8.83
CA ALA A 19 -2.47 12.51 -8.57
C ALA A 19 -2.86 12.72 -7.11
N ASN A 20 -4.06 13.26 -6.89
CA ASN A 20 -4.71 13.35 -5.60
C ASN A 20 -6.06 12.62 -5.67
N ILE A 21 -6.22 11.55 -4.90
CA ILE A 21 -7.37 10.66 -5.01
C ILE A 21 -8.05 10.53 -3.64
N LEU A 22 -9.36 10.75 -3.60
CA LEU A 22 -10.20 10.44 -2.46
C LEU A 22 -10.93 9.12 -2.68
N ILE A 23 -11.08 8.32 -1.63
CA ILE A 23 -11.66 6.99 -1.69
C ILE A 23 -12.77 6.85 -0.65
N HIS A 24 -13.92 6.30 -1.05
CA HIS A 24 -14.94 5.78 -0.16
C HIS A 24 -15.00 4.26 -0.26
N PHE A 25 -14.74 3.59 0.84
CA PHE A 25 -14.87 2.14 0.96
C PHE A 25 -16.30 1.72 1.28
N SER A 26 -16.69 0.50 0.92
CA SER A 26 -18.01 -0.07 1.23
C SER A 26 -18.28 -0.19 2.75
N THR A 27 -17.23 -0.21 3.56
CA THR A 27 -17.29 -0.23 5.03
C THR A 27 -17.51 1.15 5.66
N ASN A 28 -17.78 2.20 4.88
CA ASN A 28 -17.80 3.61 5.28
C ASN A 28 -16.44 4.21 5.67
N ALA A 29 -15.34 3.45 5.60
CA ALA A 29 -14.01 4.02 5.75
C ALA A 29 -13.73 5.02 4.61
N LYS A 30 -12.85 5.97 4.87
CA LYS A 30 -12.37 6.97 3.91
C LYS A 30 -10.87 6.78 3.70
N GLY A 31 -10.41 7.04 2.49
CA GLY A 31 -9.00 6.99 2.17
C GLY A 31 -8.57 8.16 1.29
N THR A 32 -7.28 8.40 1.29
CA THR A 32 -6.63 9.33 0.38
C THR A 32 -5.37 8.68 -0.19
N ILE A 33 -5.12 8.89 -1.47
CA ILE A 33 -3.85 8.53 -2.12
C ILE A 33 -3.29 9.81 -2.74
N ARG A 34 -2.02 10.07 -2.51
CA ARG A 34 -1.24 11.04 -3.27
C ARG A 34 -0.10 10.31 -3.95
N SER A 35 0.08 10.53 -5.24
CA SER A 35 1.20 10.03 -6.03
C SER A 35 1.75 11.18 -6.88
N SER A 36 3.06 11.39 -6.86
CA SER A 36 3.66 12.54 -7.54
C SER A 36 5.07 12.23 -8.02
N GLN A 37 5.37 12.53 -9.27
CA GLN A 37 6.72 12.42 -9.86
C GLN A 37 7.50 13.75 -9.75
N ILE A 38 6.86 14.79 -9.22
CA ILE A 38 7.43 16.15 -9.16
C ILE A 38 7.65 16.66 -7.74
N ALA A 39 7.41 15.82 -6.74
CA ALA A 39 7.60 16.18 -5.33
C ALA A 39 9.10 16.19 -4.98
N THR A 40 9.82 17.24 -5.39
CA THR A 40 11.26 17.39 -5.15
C THR A 40 11.60 17.25 -3.68
N GLY A 41 12.55 16.38 -3.35
CA GLY A 41 12.98 16.08 -1.99
C GLY A 41 12.27 14.91 -1.33
N GLU A 42 11.22 14.40 -1.95
CA GLU A 42 10.59 13.13 -1.58
C GLU A 42 11.22 12.02 -2.43
N GLU A 43 11.94 11.12 -1.85
CA GLU A 43 12.52 9.97 -2.57
C GLU A 43 11.41 9.09 -3.18
N ASN A 44 11.40 7.76 -2.95
CA ASN A 44 10.23 6.96 -3.32
C ASN A 44 9.03 7.23 -2.40
N ASN A 45 9.27 7.44 -1.13
CA ASN A 45 8.36 7.92 -0.09
C ASN A 45 7.01 7.17 -0.01
N LEU A 46 7.01 5.86 -0.26
CA LEU A 46 5.82 5.06 -0.07
C LEU A 46 5.50 4.95 1.42
N ARG A 47 4.36 5.51 1.83
CA ARG A 47 3.87 5.51 3.21
C ARG A 47 2.46 4.97 3.28
N ILE A 48 2.16 4.21 4.33
CA ILE A 48 0.81 3.75 4.64
C ILE A 48 0.47 4.16 6.06
N ASN A 49 -0.62 4.91 6.22
CA ASN A 49 -1.19 5.26 7.51
C ASN A 49 -2.62 4.73 7.59
N VAL A 50 -2.92 3.97 8.63
CA VAL A 50 -4.26 3.46 8.90
C VAL A 50 -4.72 3.99 10.24
N TYR A 51 -5.87 4.64 10.27
CA TYR A 51 -6.47 5.22 11.47
C TYR A 51 -7.79 4.49 11.77
N GLY A 52 -7.90 3.94 12.96
CA GLY A 52 -9.11 3.27 13.46
C GLY A 52 -9.55 3.83 14.80
N GLU A 53 -10.68 3.37 15.30
CA GLU A 53 -11.26 3.81 16.57
C GLU A 53 -10.35 3.53 17.79
N LYS A 54 -9.51 2.50 17.72
CA LYS A 54 -8.67 2.04 18.84
C LYS A 54 -7.20 2.43 18.69
N GLY A 55 -6.84 3.14 17.62
CA GLY A 55 -5.46 3.56 17.40
C GLY A 55 -5.11 3.64 15.92
N ALA A 56 -3.82 3.78 15.64
CA ALA A 56 -3.30 3.95 14.30
C ALA A 56 -2.05 3.08 14.06
N LEU A 57 -1.85 2.73 12.80
CA LEU A 57 -0.63 2.09 12.30
C LEU A 57 0.02 3.02 11.26
N LYS A 58 1.35 3.12 11.30
CA LYS A 58 2.13 3.87 10.29
C LYS A 58 3.32 3.04 9.86
N TRP A 59 3.56 3.02 8.56
CA TRP A 59 4.71 2.35 7.96
C TRP A 59 5.28 3.18 6.81
N GLU A 60 6.58 3.11 6.60
CA GLU A 60 7.34 3.86 5.58
C GLU A 60 8.35 2.93 4.89
N GLN A 61 8.42 3.00 3.56
CA GLN A 61 9.32 2.16 2.77
C GLN A 61 10.80 2.46 3.02
N GLU A 62 11.18 3.72 3.24
CA GLU A 62 12.56 4.11 3.53
C GLU A 62 13.03 3.62 4.92
N ASN A 63 12.09 3.16 5.77
CA ASN A 63 12.39 2.59 7.08
C ASN A 63 11.57 1.30 7.30
N PRO A 64 11.69 0.29 6.42
CA PRO A 64 10.70 -0.77 6.25
C PRO A 64 10.62 -1.75 7.43
N ASN A 65 11.66 -1.78 8.27
CA ASN A 65 11.77 -2.73 9.38
C ASN A 65 11.03 -2.27 10.64
N TYR A 66 10.29 -1.15 10.59
CA TYR A 66 9.57 -0.58 11.72
C TYR A 66 8.10 -0.33 11.39
N LEU A 67 7.22 -0.79 12.26
CA LEU A 67 5.80 -0.46 12.26
C LEU A 67 5.49 0.34 13.52
N TYR A 68 4.94 1.53 13.36
CA TYR A 68 4.53 2.38 14.47
C TYR A 68 3.07 2.10 14.83
N HIS A 69 2.83 1.78 16.08
CA HIS A 69 1.50 1.58 16.64
C HIS A 69 1.22 2.66 17.68
N LEU A 70 0.15 3.41 17.45
CA LEU A 70 -0.26 4.56 18.27
C LEU A 70 -1.64 4.29 18.86
N THR A 71 -1.82 4.62 20.14
CA THR A 71 -3.11 4.64 20.85
C THR A 71 -3.19 5.93 21.65
N ASP A 72 -4.41 6.38 22.01
CA ASP A 72 -4.57 7.63 22.76
C ASP A 72 -4.18 7.49 24.24
N ASP A 73 -4.17 6.28 24.77
CA ASP A 73 -3.99 5.96 26.19
C ASP A 73 -2.57 5.50 26.55
N ALA A 74 -1.67 5.38 25.57
CA ALA A 74 -0.31 4.90 25.80
C ALA A 74 0.72 5.57 24.87
N PRO A 75 2.01 5.59 25.27
CA PRO A 75 3.08 6.01 24.38
C PRO A 75 3.14 5.19 23.10
N MET A 76 3.57 5.83 22.00
CA MET A 76 3.80 5.14 20.73
C MET A 76 4.72 3.93 20.89
N ARG A 77 4.30 2.80 20.37
CA ARG A 77 5.10 1.57 20.30
C ARG A 77 5.72 1.44 18.90
N VAL A 78 6.97 1.00 18.85
CA VAL A 78 7.68 0.66 17.61
C VAL A 78 7.84 -0.85 17.57
N LEU A 79 7.14 -1.50 16.65
CA LEU A 79 7.28 -2.93 16.39
C LEU A 79 8.37 -3.11 15.34
N LYS A 80 9.32 -3.99 15.61
CA LYS A 80 10.48 -4.25 14.73
C LYS A 80 10.35 -5.62 14.09
N SER A 81 10.80 -5.74 12.84
CA SER A 81 10.82 -7.02 12.13
C SER A 81 11.68 -8.06 12.85
N GLY A 82 11.36 -9.35 12.67
CA GLY A 82 12.09 -10.48 13.20
C GLY A 82 11.93 -10.79 14.68
N HIS A 83 11.21 -9.98 15.45
CA HIS A 83 10.97 -10.23 16.87
C HIS A 83 9.79 -11.18 17.11
N SER A 84 9.90 -12.00 18.15
CA SER A 84 8.93 -13.05 18.51
C SER A 84 7.53 -12.53 18.92
N TYR A 85 7.36 -11.23 19.14
CA TYR A 85 6.05 -10.63 19.42
C TYR A 85 5.26 -10.32 18.12
N ASN A 86 5.85 -10.51 16.95
CA ASN A 86 5.16 -10.38 15.68
C ASN A 86 4.34 -11.64 15.38
N ASP A 87 3.34 -11.51 14.50
CA ASP A 87 2.52 -12.63 14.07
C ASP A 87 3.27 -13.59 13.13
N GLU A 88 2.67 -14.76 12.88
CA GLU A 88 3.29 -15.82 12.09
C GLU A 88 3.58 -15.39 10.64
N LEU A 89 2.69 -14.60 10.02
CA LEU A 89 2.88 -14.12 8.65
C LEU A 89 4.08 -13.18 8.56
N SER A 90 4.20 -12.27 9.52
CA SER A 90 5.32 -11.35 9.64
C SER A 90 6.65 -12.10 9.86
N LEU A 91 6.64 -13.12 10.73
CA LEU A 91 7.83 -13.94 10.99
C LEU A 91 8.22 -14.80 9.78
N ASP A 92 7.26 -15.38 9.05
CA ASP A 92 7.55 -16.13 7.81
C ASP A 92 8.09 -15.21 6.69
N GLY A 93 7.66 -13.96 6.67
CA GLY A 93 8.15 -12.92 5.76
C GLY A 93 9.57 -12.44 6.08
N THR A 94 10.02 -12.54 7.33
CA THR A 94 11.33 -12.09 7.78
C THR A 94 12.38 -13.21 7.63
N LYS A 95 13.53 -12.90 7.06
CA LYS A 95 14.60 -13.90 6.81
C LYS A 95 15.80 -13.72 7.74
N LEU A 96 16.04 -12.48 8.17
CA LEU A 96 17.21 -12.14 8.99
C LEU A 96 16.85 -12.01 10.47
N PRO A 97 17.80 -12.27 11.39
CA PRO A 97 17.58 -12.05 12.81
C PRO A 97 17.29 -10.58 13.12
N PRO A 98 16.64 -10.29 14.27
CA PRO A 98 16.40 -8.92 14.72
C PRO A 98 17.67 -8.06 14.67
N GLY A 99 17.54 -6.81 14.19
CA GLY A 99 18.64 -5.88 14.04
C GLY A 99 19.39 -5.97 12.72
N HIS A 100 19.02 -6.89 11.83
CA HIS A 100 19.53 -6.95 10.46
C HIS A 100 18.45 -6.39 9.53
N PRO A 101 18.71 -5.28 8.82
CA PRO A 101 17.71 -4.65 7.97
C PRO A 101 17.42 -5.48 6.73
N GLU A 102 16.13 -5.65 6.44
CA GLU A 102 15.61 -6.18 5.18
C GLU A 102 14.96 -5.06 4.38
N GLY A 103 14.86 -5.21 3.07
CA GLY A 103 14.35 -4.18 2.18
C GLY A 103 13.58 -4.74 0.99
N ILE A 104 13.58 -3.98 -0.12
CA ILE A 104 12.78 -4.27 -1.30
C ILE A 104 13.11 -5.64 -1.93
N PHE A 105 14.36 -6.06 -1.92
CA PHE A 105 14.75 -7.36 -2.48
C PHE A 105 14.19 -8.53 -1.67
N ASP A 106 14.16 -8.40 -0.34
CA ASP A 106 13.58 -9.41 0.56
C ASP A 106 12.06 -9.48 0.37
N SER A 107 11.41 -8.33 0.21
CA SER A 107 9.97 -8.24 -0.08
C SER A 107 9.62 -8.91 -1.42
N MET A 108 10.39 -8.65 -2.48
CA MET A 108 10.23 -9.33 -3.78
C MET A 108 10.47 -10.84 -3.65
N GLY A 109 11.48 -11.25 -2.88
CA GLY A 109 11.75 -12.65 -2.58
C GLY A 109 10.57 -13.35 -1.91
N ASN A 110 9.84 -12.66 -1.02
CA ASN A 110 8.64 -13.19 -0.37
C ASN A 110 7.49 -13.41 -1.37
N ILE A 111 7.28 -12.49 -2.32
CA ILE A 111 6.29 -12.68 -3.39
C ILE A 111 6.62 -13.91 -4.22
N TYR A 112 7.86 -14.08 -4.68
CA TYR A 112 8.28 -15.24 -5.44
C TYR A 112 8.18 -16.55 -4.63
N LYS A 113 8.45 -16.51 -3.32
CA LYS A 113 8.24 -17.65 -2.43
C LYS A 113 6.77 -18.07 -2.39
N GLY A 114 5.85 -17.10 -2.24
CA GLY A 114 4.40 -17.36 -2.25
C GLY A 114 3.94 -17.99 -3.58
N VAL A 115 4.38 -17.43 -4.71
CA VAL A 115 4.09 -18.01 -6.05
C VAL A 115 4.63 -19.43 -6.18
N ALA A 116 5.87 -19.69 -5.74
CA ALA A 116 6.45 -21.03 -5.80
C ALA A 116 5.68 -22.05 -4.94
N ARG A 117 5.22 -21.65 -3.74
CA ARG A 117 4.34 -22.48 -2.89
C ARG A 117 3.03 -22.82 -3.61
N ALA A 118 2.39 -21.82 -4.22
CA ALA A 118 1.15 -22.02 -4.97
C ALA A 118 1.34 -23.02 -6.14
N ILE A 119 2.42 -22.88 -6.92
CA ILE A 119 2.74 -23.82 -8.02
C ILE A 119 2.96 -25.25 -7.51
N ARG A 120 3.62 -25.40 -6.36
CA ARG A 120 3.87 -26.71 -5.73
C ARG A 120 2.65 -27.27 -5.00
N LYS A 121 1.55 -26.53 -4.94
CA LYS A 121 0.34 -26.86 -4.16
C LYS A 121 0.61 -27.05 -2.66
N GLU A 122 1.57 -26.32 -2.14
CA GLU A 122 1.87 -26.23 -0.72
C GLU A 122 0.89 -25.27 -0.04
N SER A 123 0.78 -25.35 1.29
CA SER A 123 0.00 -24.37 2.06
C SER A 123 0.65 -22.99 1.98
N PHE A 124 -0.13 -21.96 1.67
CA PHE A 124 0.32 -20.55 1.68
C PHE A 124 -0.83 -19.64 2.13
N GLN A 125 -0.45 -18.46 2.60
CA GLN A 125 -1.40 -17.41 2.96
C GLN A 125 -1.80 -16.62 1.72
N THR A 126 -3.05 -16.25 1.59
CA THR A 126 -3.55 -15.44 0.46
C THR A 126 -2.88 -14.06 0.37
N ALA A 127 -2.30 -13.57 1.45
CA ALA A 127 -1.57 -12.31 1.49
C ALA A 127 -0.10 -12.39 1.01
N GLU A 128 0.41 -13.58 0.63
CA GLU A 128 1.80 -13.73 0.21
C GLU A 128 2.08 -13.13 -1.18
N PHE A 129 1.08 -13.07 -2.04
CA PHE A 129 1.15 -12.40 -3.35
C PHE A 129 -0.25 -12.05 -3.86
N PRO A 130 -0.39 -11.00 -4.71
CA PRO A 130 -1.68 -10.62 -5.27
C PRO A 130 -2.18 -11.65 -6.29
N SER A 131 -3.50 -11.88 -6.28
CA SER A 131 -4.19 -12.74 -7.26
C SER A 131 -4.43 -12.00 -8.59
N ILE A 132 -4.93 -12.74 -9.60
CA ILE A 132 -5.36 -12.13 -10.86
C ILE A 132 -6.56 -11.19 -10.63
N GLU A 133 -7.45 -11.53 -9.71
CA GLU A 133 -8.61 -10.72 -9.31
C GLU A 133 -8.15 -9.40 -8.66
N ASP A 134 -7.07 -9.43 -7.86
CA ASP A 134 -6.45 -8.23 -7.32
C ASP A 134 -5.90 -7.34 -8.44
N GLY A 135 -5.29 -7.95 -9.46
CA GLY A 135 -4.83 -7.23 -10.65
C GLY A 135 -5.98 -6.57 -11.43
N VAL A 136 -7.09 -7.28 -11.63
CA VAL A 136 -8.28 -6.73 -12.29
C VAL A 136 -8.85 -5.54 -11.49
N ARG A 137 -8.97 -5.67 -10.16
CA ARG A 137 -9.42 -4.56 -9.31
C ARG A 137 -8.48 -3.35 -9.36
N GLY A 138 -7.16 -3.61 -9.44
CA GLY A 138 -6.17 -2.55 -9.62
C GLY A 138 -6.35 -1.79 -10.94
N MET A 139 -6.62 -2.50 -12.04
CA MET A 139 -6.89 -1.88 -13.34
C MET A 139 -8.20 -1.10 -13.33
N ASP A 140 -9.28 -1.65 -12.75
CA ASP A 140 -10.55 -0.93 -12.61
C ASP A 140 -10.37 0.37 -11.80
N PHE A 141 -9.58 0.32 -10.71
CA PHE A 141 -9.25 1.50 -9.92
C PHE A 141 -8.58 2.59 -10.78
N ILE A 142 -7.61 2.22 -11.61
CA ILE A 142 -6.91 3.16 -12.51
C ILE A 142 -7.89 3.75 -13.53
N GLU A 143 -8.70 2.92 -14.19
CA GLU A 143 -9.69 3.37 -15.17
C GLU A 143 -10.72 4.32 -14.57
N LYS A 144 -11.25 4.00 -13.38
CA LYS A 144 -12.22 4.85 -12.66
C LYS A 144 -11.60 6.14 -12.15
N THR A 145 -10.34 6.14 -11.80
CA THR A 145 -9.58 7.34 -11.44
C THR A 145 -9.47 8.31 -12.64
N ILE A 146 -9.12 7.78 -13.82
CA ILE A 146 -9.08 8.55 -15.07
C ILE A 146 -10.49 9.05 -15.45
N GLU A 147 -11.50 8.19 -15.33
CA GLU A 147 -12.90 8.56 -15.60
C GLU A 147 -13.36 9.72 -14.70
N SER A 148 -13.05 9.65 -13.40
CA SER A 148 -13.37 10.71 -12.44
C SER A 148 -12.77 12.05 -12.87
N ASN A 149 -11.49 12.07 -13.17
CA ASN A 149 -10.78 13.28 -13.60
C ASN A 149 -11.34 13.85 -14.91
N SER A 150 -11.54 13.00 -15.92
CA SER A 150 -12.02 13.42 -17.24
C SER A 150 -13.44 14.01 -17.24
N LYS A 151 -14.27 13.63 -16.25
CA LYS A 151 -15.62 14.13 -16.05
C LYS A 151 -15.71 15.36 -15.14
N GLY A 152 -14.58 15.97 -14.78
CA GLY A 152 -14.53 17.17 -13.96
C GLY A 152 -14.48 16.86 -12.46
N ASN A 153 -13.72 15.86 -12.07
CA ASN A 153 -13.42 15.50 -10.68
C ASN A 153 -14.69 15.08 -9.91
N ILE A 154 -15.43 14.13 -10.45
CA ILE A 154 -16.65 13.60 -9.85
C ILE A 154 -16.42 12.24 -9.19
N TRP A 155 -17.29 11.86 -8.25
CA TRP A 155 -17.29 10.52 -7.68
C TRP A 155 -17.72 9.48 -8.73
N VAL A 156 -16.91 8.42 -8.87
CA VAL A 156 -17.15 7.29 -9.76
C VAL A 156 -17.10 5.99 -8.96
N GLU A 157 -18.07 5.11 -9.18
CA GLU A 157 -18.11 3.79 -8.55
C GLU A 157 -17.13 2.83 -9.24
N LEU A 158 -16.46 1.98 -8.44
CA LEU A 158 -15.69 0.86 -8.96
C LEU A 158 -16.63 -0.30 -9.30
N ASN A 159 -16.27 -1.09 -10.30
CA ASN A 159 -16.96 -2.34 -10.58
C ASN A 159 -16.67 -3.34 -9.44
N ASN A 160 -17.69 -4.08 -9.02
CA ASN A 160 -17.60 -5.10 -7.99
C ASN A 160 -17.04 -6.42 -8.55
#